data_f0eaa8f7fac17003416b0ed98937c8de
#
_entry.id   f0eaa8f7fac17003416b0ed98937c8de
#
_cell.length_a   1.000
_cell.length_b   1.000
_cell.length_c   1.000
_cell.angle_alpha   90.00
_cell.angle_beta   90.00
_cell.angle_gamma   90.00
#
_symmetry.space_group_name_H-M   'P 1'
#
loop_
_entity.id
_entity.type
_entity.pdbx_description
1 polymer ?
#
loop_
_entity_poly.entity_id
_entity_poly.type
_entity_poly.pdbx_seq_one_letter_code
_entity_poly.pdbx_strand_id
1 'polypeptide(L)'
;MQMQPVVIERTPELAKAFFAGRCDCLTSDASQLAGTRAIAPKPDDYVILPEIISREPLAPAVRHGDDQWYDIVNFATMAMIEAEFIGITSKNVDSMLKSGDPQIKPYLGVSPVKGKSLGMD
;
A
#
# COMPACT_ATOMS: atom_id res chain seq x y z
N MET A 1 3.25 7.10 -33.09
CA MET A 1 4.00 5.92 -32.62
C MET A 1 3.00 4.79 -32.48
N GLN A 2 3.25 3.65 -33.11
CA GLN A 2 2.33 2.50 -33.05
C GLN A 2 2.88 1.56 -31.97
N MET A 3 2.14 1.37 -30.87
CA MET A 3 2.52 0.45 -29.81
C MET A 3 2.11 -0.98 -30.18
N GLN A 4 2.99 -1.94 -29.89
CA GLN A 4 2.70 -3.36 -30.02
C GLN A 4 2.57 -3.96 -28.61
N PRO A 5 1.35 -4.18 -28.11
CA PRO A 5 1.16 -4.70 -26.75
C PRO A 5 1.58 -6.17 -26.65
N VAL A 6 2.32 -6.50 -25.60
CA VAL A 6 2.63 -7.87 -25.19
C VAL A 6 1.88 -8.13 -23.90
N VAL A 7 0.78 -8.87 -23.98
CA VAL A 7 -0.07 -9.17 -22.83
C VAL A 7 0.44 -10.42 -22.12
N ILE A 8 0.70 -10.31 -20.81
CA ILE A 8 1.16 -11.42 -19.95
C ILE A 8 0.32 -11.38 -18.66
N GLU A 9 -0.41 -12.44 -18.38
CA GLU A 9 -1.36 -12.50 -17.25
C GLU A 9 -0.65 -12.64 -15.88
N ARG A 10 0.49 -13.32 -15.84
CA ARG A 10 1.17 -13.65 -14.59
C ARG A 10 2.28 -12.66 -14.28
N THR A 11 2.16 -11.95 -13.16
CA THR A 11 3.13 -10.94 -12.73
C THR A 11 4.59 -11.39 -12.72
N PRO A 12 4.96 -12.59 -12.22
CA PRO A 12 6.35 -13.02 -12.27
C PRO A 12 6.90 -13.22 -13.68
N GLU A 13 6.03 -13.64 -14.61
CA GLU A 13 6.40 -13.82 -16.03
C GLU A 13 6.52 -12.48 -16.75
N LEU A 14 5.68 -11.51 -16.36
CA LEU A 14 5.72 -10.14 -16.85
C LEU A 14 7.07 -9.48 -16.53
N ALA A 15 7.51 -9.53 -15.28
CA ALA A 15 8.79 -8.98 -14.85
C ALA A 15 9.98 -9.65 -15.59
N LYS A 16 9.96 -10.98 -15.72
CA LYS A 16 10.99 -11.73 -16.46
C LYS A 16 11.05 -11.32 -17.93
N ALA A 17 9.90 -11.16 -18.59
CA ALA A 17 9.83 -10.77 -19.98
C ALA A 17 10.38 -9.35 -20.20
N PHE A 18 10.04 -8.43 -19.29
CA PHE A 18 10.53 -7.06 -19.31
C PHE A 18 12.05 -7.00 -19.10
N PHE A 19 12.59 -7.66 -18.06
CA PHE A 19 14.03 -7.69 -17.80
C PHE A 19 14.83 -8.44 -18.88
N ALA A 20 14.18 -9.35 -19.61
CA ALA A 20 14.79 -10.01 -20.78
C ALA A 20 14.76 -9.14 -22.04
N GLY A 21 14.29 -7.88 -21.96
CA GLY A 21 14.25 -6.94 -23.09
C GLY A 21 13.19 -7.26 -24.15
N ARG A 22 12.13 -8.02 -23.82
CA ARG A 22 11.02 -8.29 -24.74
C ARG A 22 10.10 -7.09 -24.94
N CYS A 23 10.16 -6.12 -24.03
CA CYS A 23 9.35 -4.91 -24.03
C CYS A 23 10.24 -3.73 -23.63
N ASP A 24 10.02 -2.58 -24.26
CA ASP A 24 10.72 -1.32 -23.95
C ASP A 24 10.11 -0.60 -22.75
N CYS A 25 8.85 -0.89 -22.45
CA CYS A 25 8.14 -0.33 -21.29
C CYS A 25 7.20 -1.35 -20.65
N LEU A 26 6.89 -1.12 -19.39
CA LEU A 26 5.98 -1.92 -18.56
C LEU A 26 4.96 -0.99 -17.94
N THR A 27 3.66 -1.38 -17.98
CA THR A 27 2.58 -0.68 -17.30
C THR A 27 1.99 -1.56 -16.22
N SER A 28 1.81 -1.01 -15.02
CA SER A 28 1.14 -1.66 -13.89
C SER A 28 0.86 -0.60 -12.81
N ASP A 29 0.30 -1.02 -11.67
CA ASP A 29 0.15 -0.14 -10.51
C ASP A 29 1.50 0.43 -10.07
N ALA A 30 1.52 1.68 -9.62
CA ALA A 30 2.75 2.36 -9.21
C ALA A 30 3.51 1.61 -8.11
N SER A 31 2.78 1.04 -7.14
CA SER A 31 3.34 0.21 -6.07
C SER A 31 3.97 -1.07 -6.60
N GLN A 32 3.33 -1.73 -7.58
CA GLN A 32 3.86 -2.92 -8.23
C GLN A 32 5.08 -2.61 -9.08
N LEU A 33 5.08 -1.48 -9.80
CA LEU A 33 6.25 -1.02 -10.56
C LEU A 33 7.43 -0.73 -9.64
N ALA A 34 7.20 -0.09 -8.49
CA ALA A 34 8.24 0.17 -7.49
C ALA A 34 8.83 -1.15 -6.94
N GLY A 35 7.98 -2.12 -6.61
CA GLY A 35 8.41 -3.45 -6.17
C GLY A 35 9.19 -4.21 -7.26
N THR A 36 8.73 -4.15 -8.50
CA THR A 36 9.40 -4.77 -9.66
C THR A 36 10.77 -4.14 -9.90
N ARG A 37 10.86 -2.81 -9.85
CA ARG A 37 12.13 -2.09 -9.97
C ARG A 37 13.12 -2.47 -8.85
N ALA A 38 12.64 -2.60 -7.62
CA ALA A 38 13.50 -2.94 -6.47
C ALA A 38 14.18 -4.31 -6.59
N ILE A 39 13.56 -5.26 -7.30
CA ILE A 39 14.12 -6.60 -7.54
C ILE A 39 14.83 -6.74 -8.89
N ALA A 40 14.94 -5.66 -9.66
CA ALA A 40 15.64 -5.66 -10.94
C ALA A 40 17.16 -5.96 -10.74
N PRO A 41 17.82 -6.61 -11.71
CA PRO A 41 19.27 -6.86 -11.65
C PRO A 41 20.10 -5.57 -11.48
N LYS A 42 19.62 -4.47 -12.03
CA LYS A 42 20.18 -3.11 -11.91
C LYS A 42 19.03 -2.11 -11.79
N PRO A 43 18.54 -1.82 -10.58
CA PRO A 43 17.38 -0.94 -10.38
C PRO A 43 17.54 0.47 -10.98
N ASP A 44 18.75 0.97 -11.07
CA ASP A 44 19.05 2.31 -11.56
C ASP A 44 18.95 2.44 -13.10
N ASP A 45 18.94 1.31 -13.82
CA ASP A 45 18.72 1.30 -15.27
C ASP A 45 17.22 1.52 -15.64
N TYR A 46 16.32 1.52 -14.64
CA TYR A 46 14.87 1.62 -14.84
C TYR A 46 14.31 2.87 -14.19
N VAL A 47 13.45 3.57 -14.91
CA VAL A 47 12.76 4.78 -14.44
C VAL A 47 11.26 4.53 -14.37
N ILE A 48 10.63 4.92 -13.28
CA ILE A 48 9.18 5.00 -13.19
C ILE A 48 8.79 6.42 -13.60
N LEU A 49 8.00 6.54 -14.66
CA LEU A 49 7.52 7.82 -15.14
C LEU A 49 6.50 8.41 -14.16
N PRO A 50 6.46 9.75 -14.01
CA PRO A 50 5.52 10.41 -13.10
C PRO A 50 4.08 10.44 -13.63
N GLU A 51 3.88 10.18 -14.93
CA GLU A 51 2.58 10.20 -15.56
C GLU A 51 1.72 9.02 -15.12
N ILE A 52 0.54 9.32 -14.60
CA ILE A 52 -0.47 8.34 -14.24
C ILE A 52 -1.48 8.22 -15.38
N ILE A 53 -1.52 7.07 -16.04
CA ILE A 53 -2.37 6.79 -17.20
C ILE A 53 -3.77 6.29 -16.84
N SER A 54 -3.93 5.74 -15.62
CA SER A 54 -5.23 5.34 -15.06
C SER A 54 -5.24 5.53 -13.54
N ARG A 55 -6.43 5.62 -12.95
CA ARG A 55 -6.61 5.68 -11.49
C ARG A 55 -7.46 4.51 -11.06
N GLU A 56 -6.84 3.59 -10.36
CA GLU A 56 -7.47 2.38 -9.84
C GLU A 56 -7.27 2.36 -8.32
N PRO A 57 -8.27 2.84 -7.54
CA PRO A 57 -8.16 2.87 -6.09
C PRO A 57 -8.03 1.45 -5.53
N LEU A 58 -6.95 1.19 -4.81
CA LEU A 58 -6.74 -0.07 -4.10
C LEU A 58 -7.44 -0.01 -2.74
N ALA A 59 -8.08 -1.12 -2.38
CA ALA A 59 -8.72 -1.27 -1.08
C ALA A 59 -8.61 -2.71 -0.59
N PRO A 60 -8.58 -2.96 0.74
CA PRO A 60 -8.73 -4.30 1.29
C PRO A 60 -10.07 -4.90 0.88
N ALA A 61 -10.10 -6.20 0.59
CA ALA A 61 -11.32 -6.94 0.32
C ALA A 61 -11.60 -7.92 1.46
N VAL A 62 -12.85 -7.98 1.89
CA VAL A 62 -13.33 -8.92 2.91
C VAL A 62 -14.47 -9.78 2.36
N ARG A 63 -14.77 -10.91 3.03
CA ARG A 63 -15.88 -11.76 2.64
C ARG A 63 -17.20 -11.00 2.80
N HIS A 64 -18.09 -11.13 1.81
CA HIS A 64 -19.43 -10.58 1.89
C HIS A 64 -20.24 -11.25 3.00
N GLY A 65 -20.98 -10.46 3.81
CA GLY A 65 -21.80 -10.96 4.93
C GLY A 65 -21.03 -11.20 6.24
N ASP A 66 -19.76 -10.80 6.31
CA ASP A 66 -18.98 -10.76 7.55
C ASP A 66 -18.81 -9.31 8.00
N ASP A 67 -19.89 -8.74 8.53
CA ASP A 67 -19.95 -7.32 8.85
C ASP A 67 -18.98 -6.94 9.99
N GLN A 68 -18.80 -7.84 10.97
CA GLN A 68 -17.85 -7.59 12.06
C GLN A 68 -16.40 -7.50 11.55
N TRP A 69 -16.00 -8.43 10.68
CA TRP A 69 -14.67 -8.38 10.07
C TRP A 69 -14.50 -7.17 9.15
N TYR A 70 -15.56 -6.81 8.43
CA TYR A 70 -15.58 -5.59 7.62
C TYR A 70 -15.31 -4.35 8.49
N ASP A 71 -16.00 -4.21 9.61
CA ASP A 71 -15.81 -3.08 10.52
C ASP A 71 -14.37 -3.01 11.05
N ILE A 72 -13.80 -4.14 11.48
CA ILE A 72 -12.42 -4.20 11.96
C ILE A 72 -11.45 -3.73 10.88
N VAL A 73 -11.55 -4.26 9.67
CA VAL A 73 -10.66 -3.91 8.55
C VAL A 73 -10.84 -2.45 8.13
N ASN A 74 -12.08 -1.98 8.09
CA ASN A 74 -12.38 -0.59 7.73
C ASN A 74 -11.82 0.39 8.75
N PHE A 75 -12.08 0.18 10.04
CA PHE A 75 -11.55 1.07 11.09
C PHE A 75 -10.03 1.01 11.19
N ALA A 76 -9.40 -0.17 11.00
CA ALA A 76 -7.95 -0.28 10.96
C ALA A 76 -7.36 0.51 9.78
N THR A 77 -7.97 0.44 8.61
CA THR A 77 -7.55 1.18 7.42
C THR A 77 -7.68 2.70 7.63
N MET A 78 -8.83 3.14 8.17
CA MET A 78 -9.05 4.56 8.50
C MET A 78 -8.06 5.07 9.54
N ALA A 79 -7.75 4.27 10.57
CA ALA A 79 -6.78 4.62 11.58
C ALA A 79 -5.37 4.79 11.01
N MET A 80 -4.96 3.97 10.03
CA MET A 80 -3.67 4.12 9.35
C MET A 80 -3.61 5.39 8.50
N ILE A 81 -4.68 5.71 7.76
CA ILE A 81 -4.77 6.94 6.97
C ILE A 81 -4.70 8.16 7.87
N GLU A 82 -5.45 8.18 8.98
CA GLU A 82 -5.44 9.27 9.94
C GLU A 82 -4.09 9.40 10.63
N ALA A 83 -3.46 8.29 11.00
CA ALA A 83 -2.11 8.30 11.58
C ALA A 83 -1.08 8.95 10.64
N GLU A 84 -1.15 8.66 9.35
CA GLU A 84 -0.33 9.31 8.33
C GLU A 84 -0.61 10.82 8.26
N PHE A 85 -1.89 11.20 8.26
CA PHE A 85 -2.33 12.60 8.20
C PHE A 85 -1.82 13.43 9.40
N ILE A 86 -1.84 12.87 10.61
CA ILE A 86 -1.30 13.51 11.82
C ILE A 86 0.21 13.33 11.99
N GLY A 87 0.89 12.78 10.98
CA GLY A 87 2.35 12.71 10.90
C GLY A 87 3.00 11.58 11.72
N ILE A 88 2.26 10.53 12.08
CA ILE A 88 2.84 9.32 12.70
C ILE A 88 3.51 8.48 11.62
N THR A 89 4.78 8.14 11.81
CA THR A 89 5.58 7.36 10.87
C THR A 89 6.40 6.30 11.61
N SER A 90 6.91 5.30 10.89
CA SER A 90 7.82 4.30 11.45
C SER A 90 9.10 4.90 12.05
N LYS A 91 9.48 6.12 11.63
CA LYS A 91 10.68 6.81 12.13
C LYS A 91 10.47 7.58 13.42
N ASN A 92 9.23 7.97 13.74
CA ASN A 92 8.93 8.80 14.89
C ASN A 92 7.97 8.17 15.91
N VAL A 93 7.41 6.99 15.64
CA VAL A 93 6.42 6.32 16.49
C VAL A 93 6.90 6.18 17.94
N ASP A 94 8.15 5.80 18.17
CA ASP A 94 8.69 5.63 19.52
C ASP A 94 8.78 6.94 20.32
N SER A 95 9.03 8.05 19.64
CA SER A 95 9.00 9.37 20.28
C SER A 95 7.56 9.86 20.50
N MET A 96 6.66 9.54 19.58
CA MET A 96 5.25 9.89 19.68
C MET A 96 4.51 9.08 20.76
N LEU A 97 4.93 7.87 21.08
CA LEU A 97 4.44 7.12 22.24
C LEU A 97 4.56 7.90 23.57
N LYS A 98 5.58 8.75 23.68
CA LYS A 98 5.82 9.60 24.83
C LYS A 98 5.13 10.96 24.74
N SER A 99 4.46 11.24 23.63
CA SER A 99 3.73 12.49 23.44
C SER A 99 2.59 12.61 24.46
N GLY A 100 2.44 13.83 24.99
CA GLY A 100 1.27 14.19 25.81
C GLY A 100 0.00 14.44 24.99
N ASP A 101 0.10 14.44 23.66
CA ASP A 101 -0.96 14.84 22.75
C ASP A 101 -2.16 13.86 22.82
N PRO A 102 -3.37 14.35 23.16
CA PRO A 102 -4.56 13.53 23.26
C PRO A 102 -5.03 12.99 21.89
N GLN A 103 -4.64 13.61 20.79
CA GLN A 103 -4.99 13.13 19.43
C GLN A 103 -4.15 11.92 19.04
N ILE A 104 -2.91 11.84 19.48
CA ILE A 104 -1.96 10.78 19.11
C ILE A 104 -2.17 9.49 19.95
N LYS A 105 -2.48 9.65 21.22
CA LYS A 105 -2.61 8.54 22.17
C LYS A 105 -3.51 7.38 21.74
N PRO A 106 -4.71 7.64 21.15
CA PRO A 106 -5.60 6.55 20.72
C PRO A 106 -5.00 5.68 19.63
N TYR A 107 -4.25 6.28 18.68
CA TYR A 107 -3.65 5.57 17.54
C TYR A 107 -2.47 4.68 17.94
N LEU A 108 -1.81 5.02 19.03
CA LEU A 108 -0.64 4.29 19.51
C LEU A 108 -0.95 3.33 20.69
N GLY A 109 -2.23 3.09 20.98
CA GLY A 109 -2.64 2.18 22.04
C GLY A 109 -2.29 2.63 23.46
N VAL A 110 -1.94 3.91 23.66
CA VAL A 110 -1.55 4.47 24.97
C VAL A 110 -2.77 4.87 25.81
N SER A 111 -3.94 4.99 25.21
CA SER A 111 -5.21 5.17 25.91
C SER A 111 -6.06 3.90 25.85
N PRO A 112 -7.07 3.75 26.73
CA PRO A 112 -7.95 2.58 26.70
C PRO A 112 -8.57 2.43 25.31
N VAL A 113 -8.11 1.45 24.57
CA VAL A 113 -8.61 1.14 23.23
C VAL A 113 -9.96 0.43 23.40
N LYS A 114 -10.96 0.89 22.68
CA LYS A 114 -12.31 0.32 22.70
C LYS A 114 -12.44 -0.88 21.75
N GLY A 115 -11.43 -1.75 21.69
CA GLY A 115 -11.47 -2.96 20.87
C GLY A 115 -12.68 -3.85 21.18
N LYS A 116 -13.10 -3.88 22.44
CA LYS A 116 -14.29 -4.61 22.87
C LYS A 116 -15.57 -4.19 22.15
N SER A 117 -15.70 -2.94 21.74
CA SER A 117 -16.88 -2.47 20.98
C SER A 117 -16.91 -3.00 19.55
N LEU A 118 -15.77 -3.51 19.04
CA LEU A 118 -15.66 -4.20 17.76
C LEU A 118 -15.64 -5.73 17.91
N GLY A 119 -15.86 -6.26 19.13
CA GLY A 119 -15.81 -7.69 19.41
C GLY A 119 -14.39 -8.26 19.45
N MET A 120 -13.39 -7.41 19.64
CA MET A 120 -12.00 -7.83 19.85
C MET A 120 -11.74 -7.91 21.37
N ASP A 121 -11.23 -9.05 21.85
CA ASP A 121 -10.86 -9.29 23.25
C ASP A 121 -9.48 -8.71 23.60
#